data_f3937eb457873c59352df0ed8310beb7
#
_entry.id   f3937eb457873c59352df0ed8310beb7
#
_cell.length_a   1.000
_cell.length_b   1.000
_cell.length_c   1.000
_cell.angle_alpha   90.00
_cell.angle_beta   90.00
_cell.angle_gamma   90.00
#
_symmetry.space_group_name_H-M   'P 1'
#
loop_
_entity.id
_entity.type
_entity.pdbx_description
1 polymer ?
#
loop_
_entity_poly.entity_id
_entity_poly.type
_entity_poly.pdbx_seq_one_letter_code
_entity_poly.pdbx_strand_id
1 'polypeptide(L)'
;MRKLCEKITDELAGLSVESGLKRCFFMSNDHISRLKRRPEGITLNGKKAYTTATLSAGDLLCAEICDGEAVRPTPMDMPLVVLYEDEDIIIIDKPAGVAVHSSTRNPEELTLENAFSARLKEGENFHPVSRLDRGTTGIMTIAKNGYMHHRLKLIMHTDGFRREYVGISVGRVEPES
;
A
#
# COMPACT_ATOMS: atom_id res chain seq x y z
N MET A 1 3.40 -5.48 -15.87
CA MET A 1 4.07 -5.05 -14.63
C MET A 1 4.36 -3.56 -14.76
N ARG A 2 3.98 -2.73 -13.77
CA ARG A 2 4.11 -1.27 -13.83
C ARG A 2 5.50 -0.84 -13.33
N LYS A 3 6.09 0.18 -13.97
CA LYS A 3 7.36 0.78 -13.57
C LYS A 3 7.15 2.28 -13.29
N LEU A 4 7.82 2.78 -12.27
CA LEU A 4 8.03 4.21 -12.07
C LEU A 4 9.35 4.57 -12.71
N CYS A 5 9.39 5.67 -13.47
CA CYS A 5 10.62 6.16 -14.09
C CYS A 5 10.75 7.65 -13.84
N GLU A 6 11.96 8.08 -13.51
CA GLU A 6 12.31 9.48 -13.29
C GLU A 6 13.66 9.80 -13.93
N LYS A 7 13.74 10.96 -14.60
CA LYS A 7 14.98 11.48 -15.14
C LYS A 7 15.75 12.21 -14.04
N ILE A 8 16.97 11.80 -13.81
CA ILE A 8 17.80 12.34 -12.74
C ILE A 8 18.21 13.78 -13.07
N THR A 9 17.91 14.67 -12.14
CA THR A 9 18.31 16.09 -12.19
C THR A 9 19.70 16.31 -11.62
N ASP A 10 20.27 17.50 -11.82
CA ASP A 10 21.57 17.88 -11.24
C ASP A 10 21.58 17.76 -9.71
N GLU A 11 20.45 18.02 -9.03
CA GLU A 11 20.31 17.90 -7.57
C GLU A 11 20.40 16.46 -7.05
N LEU A 12 20.11 15.49 -7.89
CA LEU A 12 20.15 14.07 -7.56
C LEU A 12 21.42 13.38 -8.06
N ALA A 13 22.19 14.07 -8.90
CA ALA A 13 23.48 13.58 -9.39
C ALA A 13 24.48 13.39 -8.22
N GLY A 14 25.28 12.36 -8.31
CA GLY A 14 26.22 11.96 -7.25
C GLY A 14 25.63 11.13 -6.13
N LEU A 15 24.30 11.03 -6.03
CA LEU A 15 23.64 10.14 -5.08
C LEU A 15 23.74 8.68 -5.53
N SER A 16 23.62 7.75 -4.58
CA SER A 16 23.42 6.34 -4.91
C SER A 16 22.03 6.08 -5.50
N VAL A 17 21.90 5.04 -6.31
CA VAL A 17 20.59 4.55 -6.82
C VAL A 17 19.61 4.33 -5.66
N GLU A 18 20.07 3.78 -4.51
CA GLU A 18 19.22 3.62 -3.33
C GLU A 18 18.65 4.95 -2.83
N SER A 19 19.50 5.97 -2.76
CA SER A 19 19.08 7.32 -2.35
C SER A 19 18.12 7.94 -3.36
N GLY A 20 18.36 7.73 -4.65
CA GLY A 20 17.46 8.14 -5.73
C GLY A 20 16.07 7.49 -5.61
N LEU A 21 16.00 6.17 -5.40
CA LEU A 21 14.74 5.46 -5.21
C LEU A 21 13.93 5.98 -4.02
N LYS A 22 14.62 6.31 -2.92
CA LYS A 22 13.99 6.88 -1.73
C LYS A 22 13.50 8.31 -1.97
N ARG A 23 14.27 9.15 -2.66
CA ARG A 23 13.92 10.56 -2.89
C ARG A 23 12.89 10.75 -4.01
N CYS A 24 13.08 10.10 -5.16
CA CYS A 24 12.17 10.25 -6.30
C CYS A 24 10.85 9.49 -6.10
N PHE A 25 10.92 8.26 -5.58
CA PHE A 25 9.75 7.39 -5.51
C PHE A 25 9.26 7.14 -4.09
N PHE A 26 9.96 7.63 -3.06
CA PHE A 26 9.63 7.37 -1.65
C PHE A 26 9.55 5.88 -1.30
N MET A 27 10.42 5.08 -1.90
CA MET A 27 10.42 3.64 -1.68
C MET A 27 10.96 3.27 -0.30
N SER A 28 10.32 2.30 0.36
CA SER A 28 10.80 1.73 1.61
C SER A 28 12.01 0.82 1.38
N ASN A 29 12.81 0.60 2.44
CA ASN A 29 13.93 -0.33 2.41
C ASN A 29 13.49 -1.76 2.01
N ASP A 30 12.35 -2.22 2.51
CA ASP A 30 11.81 -3.54 2.20
C ASP A 30 11.44 -3.66 0.72
N HIS A 31 10.83 -2.62 0.15
CA HIS A 31 10.51 -2.60 -1.27
C HIS A 31 11.77 -2.65 -2.12
N ILE A 32 12.76 -1.79 -1.84
CA ILE A 32 14.05 -1.80 -2.52
C ILE A 32 14.74 -3.17 -2.40
N SER A 33 14.72 -3.79 -1.22
CA SER A 33 15.33 -5.11 -0.99
C SER A 33 14.69 -6.22 -1.82
N ARG A 34 13.38 -6.15 -2.06
CA ARG A 34 12.66 -7.07 -2.97
C ARG A 34 13.06 -6.83 -4.42
N LEU A 35 13.11 -5.56 -4.85
CA LEU A 35 13.45 -5.19 -6.22
C LEU A 35 14.89 -5.57 -6.60
N LYS A 36 15.86 -5.50 -5.68
CA LYS A 36 17.25 -5.96 -5.91
C LYS A 36 17.35 -7.39 -6.44
N ARG A 37 16.43 -8.27 -6.02
CA ARG A 37 16.43 -9.70 -6.37
C ARG A 37 15.83 -9.97 -7.74
N ARG A 38 15.15 -9.00 -8.35
CA ARG A 38 14.48 -9.14 -9.63
C ARG A 38 15.40 -8.73 -10.78
N PRO A 39 15.34 -9.40 -11.94
CA PRO A 39 16.18 -9.06 -13.09
C PRO A 39 16.05 -7.60 -13.52
N GLU A 40 14.82 -7.09 -13.59
CA GLU A 40 14.51 -5.73 -14.04
C GLU A 40 13.89 -4.86 -12.95
N GLY A 41 13.96 -5.30 -11.69
CA GLY A 41 13.33 -4.59 -10.56
C GLY A 41 13.82 -3.15 -10.40
N ILE A 42 15.10 -2.90 -10.66
CA ILE A 42 15.73 -1.58 -10.67
C ILE A 42 16.60 -1.47 -11.91
N THR A 43 16.34 -0.45 -12.73
CA THR A 43 17.12 -0.20 -13.94
C THR A 43 17.59 1.24 -14.01
N LEU A 44 18.78 1.43 -14.58
CA LEU A 44 19.35 2.73 -14.92
C LEU A 44 19.66 2.72 -16.42
N ASN A 45 19.06 3.64 -17.17
CA ASN A 45 19.17 3.71 -18.62
C ASN A 45 18.82 2.36 -19.31
N GLY A 46 17.78 1.67 -18.79
CA GLY A 46 17.31 0.40 -19.31
C GLY A 46 18.16 -0.82 -18.95
N LYS A 47 19.23 -0.67 -18.20
CA LYS A 47 20.08 -1.78 -17.72
C LYS A 47 19.89 -2.00 -16.23
N LYS A 48 19.97 -3.26 -15.77
CA LYS A 48 19.93 -3.58 -14.34
C LYS A 48 20.93 -2.76 -13.56
N ALA A 49 20.48 -2.10 -12.51
CA ALA A 49 21.31 -1.25 -11.65
C ALA A 49 21.48 -1.86 -10.26
N TYR A 50 22.69 -1.74 -9.72
CA TYR A 50 22.96 -1.97 -8.31
C TYR A 50 22.58 -0.72 -7.50
N THR A 51 22.07 -0.91 -6.31
CA THR A 51 21.64 0.19 -5.43
C THR A 51 22.80 1.08 -4.97
N THR A 52 24.03 0.57 -5.03
CA THR A 52 25.28 1.30 -4.72
C THR A 52 25.83 2.10 -5.92
N ALA A 53 25.29 1.91 -7.13
CA ALA A 53 25.73 2.66 -8.30
C ALA A 53 25.41 4.15 -8.12
N THR A 54 26.26 4.99 -8.67
CA THR A 54 26.12 6.46 -8.62
C THR A 54 25.26 6.94 -9.78
N LEU A 55 24.35 7.85 -9.50
CA LEU A 55 23.49 8.52 -10.47
C LEU A 55 24.22 9.68 -11.13
N SER A 56 24.01 9.87 -12.43
CA SER A 56 24.46 11.03 -13.18
C SER A 56 23.25 11.86 -13.66
N ALA A 57 23.44 13.16 -13.79
CA ALA A 57 22.41 14.00 -14.38
C ALA A 57 22.03 13.51 -15.79
N GLY A 58 20.73 13.44 -16.06
CA GLY A 58 20.20 12.92 -17.32
C GLY A 58 19.95 11.41 -17.36
N ASP A 59 20.43 10.65 -16.38
CA ASP A 59 20.11 9.22 -16.26
C ASP A 59 18.59 9.00 -16.11
N LEU A 60 18.09 7.90 -16.66
CA LEU A 60 16.73 7.44 -16.46
C LEU A 60 16.72 6.30 -15.42
N LEU A 61 16.31 6.64 -14.21
CA LEU A 61 16.11 5.66 -13.12
C LEU A 61 14.70 5.11 -13.18
N CYS A 62 14.56 3.77 -13.28
CA CYS A 62 13.27 3.11 -13.23
C CYS A 62 13.25 2.03 -12.15
N ALA A 63 12.07 1.84 -11.55
CA ALA A 63 11.82 0.80 -10.56
C ALA A 63 10.45 0.16 -10.76
N GLU A 64 10.35 -1.16 -10.58
CA GLU A 64 9.08 -1.88 -10.66
C GLU A 64 8.22 -1.61 -9.42
N ILE A 65 6.90 -1.53 -9.64
CA ILE A 65 5.91 -1.68 -8.57
C ILE A 65 5.43 -3.12 -8.61
N CYS A 66 5.86 -3.90 -7.64
CA CYS A 66 5.36 -5.26 -7.47
C CYS A 66 5.46 -5.66 -6.00
N ASP A 67 4.45 -6.39 -5.57
CA ASP A 67 4.56 -7.21 -4.37
C ASP A 67 5.09 -8.58 -4.79
N GLY A 68 5.78 -9.26 -3.89
CA GLY A 68 6.06 -10.69 -4.07
C GLY A 68 4.75 -11.48 -4.11
N GLU A 69 4.84 -12.74 -4.52
CA GLU A 69 3.72 -13.66 -4.36
C GLU A 69 3.34 -13.74 -2.88
N ALA A 70 2.12 -13.33 -2.56
CA ALA A 70 1.55 -13.50 -1.24
C ALA A 70 0.66 -14.75 -1.22
N VAL A 71 0.70 -15.46 -0.11
CA VAL A 71 -0.30 -16.49 0.16
C VAL A 71 -1.62 -15.77 0.39
N ARG A 72 -2.56 -15.97 -0.53
CA ARG A 72 -3.89 -15.39 -0.42
C ARG A 72 -4.80 -16.31 0.37
N PRO A 73 -5.65 -15.78 1.25
CA PRO A 73 -6.67 -16.57 1.90
C PRO A 73 -7.70 -17.07 0.88
N THR A 74 -8.47 -18.08 1.28
CA THR A 74 -9.55 -18.63 0.44
C THR A 74 -10.49 -17.51 -0.01
N PRO A 75 -10.72 -17.34 -1.31
CA PRO A 75 -11.64 -16.34 -1.83
C PRO A 75 -13.06 -16.50 -1.27
N MET A 76 -13.70 -15.38 -0.97
CA MET A 76 -15.10 -15.35 -0.54
C MET A 76 -15.87 -14.35 -1.39
N ASP A 77 -17.02 -14.75 -1.89
CA ASP A 77 -17.96 -13.84 -2.55
C ASP A 77 -18.76 -13.08 -1.48
N MET A 78 -18.38 -11.82 -1.28
CA MET A 78 -19.07 -10.91 -0.38
C MET A 78 -19.35 -9.60 -1.11
N PRO A 79 -20.59 -9.10 -1.09
CA PRO A 79 -20.90 -7.82 -1.69
C PRO A 79 -20.18 -6.69 -0.92
N LEU A 80 -19.32 -5.97 -1.63
CA LEU A 80 -18.59 -4.80 -1.12
C LEU A 80 -19.11 -3.55 -1.81
N VAL A 81 -19.48 -2.56 -1.01
CA VAL A 81 -19.79 -1.23 -1.53
C VAL A 81 -18.47 -0.51 -1.82
N VAL A 82 -18.11 -0.44 -3.10
CA VAL A 82 -16.92 0.26 -3.58
C VAL A 82 -17.27 1.70 -3.85
N LEU A 83 -16.58 2.62 -3.18
CA LEU A 83 -16.75 4.07 -3.32
C LEU A 83 -15.80 4.66 -4.36
N TYR A 84 -14.61 4.08 -4.48
CA TYR A 84 -13.59 4.47 -5.45
C TYR A 84 -12.64 3.30 -5.72
N GLU A 85 -12.17 3.17 -6.93
CA GLU A 85 -11.14 2.19 -7.31
C GLU A 85 -10.31 2.70 -8.49
N ASP A 86 -8.99 2.55 -8.38
CA ASP A 86 -8.04 2.75 -9.47
C ASP A 86 -6.99 1.61 -9.51
N GLU A 87 -5.86 1.83 -10.17
CA GLU A 87 -4.79 0.83 -10.29
C GLU A 87 -4.07 0.54 -8.96
N ASP A 88 -4.10 1.47 -8.00
CA ASP A 88 -3.29 1.43 -6.79
C ASP A 88 -4.10 1.24 -5.51
N ILE A 89 -5.32 1.76 -5.47
CA ILE A 89 -6.16 1.75 -4.28
C ILE A 89 -7.59 1.34 -4.59
N ILE A 90 -8.25 0.88 -3.55
CA ILE A 90 -9.70 0.74 -3.51
C ILE A 90 -10.20 1.31 -2.19
N ILE A 91 -11.28 2.09 -2.25
CA ILE A 91 -11.97 2.67 -1.11
C ILE A 91 -13.36 2.03 -1.02
N ILE A 92 -13.66 1.49 0.13
CA ILE A 92 -14.93 0.79 0.38
C ILE A 92 -15.67 1.40 1.56
N ASP A 93 -16.96 1.16 1.60
CA ASP A 93 -17.77 1.26 2.82
C ASP A 93 -17.82 -0.12 3.49
N LYS A 94 -17.07 -0.26 4.60
CA LYS A 94 -16.98 -1.54 5.33
C LYS A 94 -18.27 -1.81 6.08
N PRO A 95 -18.93 -2.95 5.88
CA PRO A 95 -20.10 -3.31 6.67
C PRO A 95 -19.73 -3.69 8.12
N ALA A 96 -20.68 -3.60 9.03
CA ALA A 96 -20.57 -4.17 10.37
C ALA A 96 -20.51 -5.70 10.33
N GLY A 97 -19.97 -6.31 11.37
CA GLY A 97 -19.92 -7.76 11.54
C GLY A 97 -18.76 -8.46 10.84
N VAL A 98 -18.01 -7.77 9.98
CA VAL A 98 -16.89 -8.33 9.21
C VAL A 98 -15.57 -7.83 9.77
N ALA A 99 -14.66 -8.74 10.11
CA ALA A 99 -13.29 -8.40 10.47
C ALA A 99 -12.45 -8.06 9.23
N VAL A 100 -11.38 -7.27 9.40
CA VAL A 100 -10.49 -6.92 8.30
C VAL A 100 -9.57 -8.09 7.94
N HIS A 101 -8.95 -8.72 8.94
CA HIS A 101 -8.09 -9.89 8.83
C HIS A 101 -8.56 -10.98 9.79
N SER A 102 -8.24 -12.23 9.48
CA SER A 102 -8.41 -13.33 10.41
C SER A 102 -7.53 -13.13 11.67
N SER A 103 -7.94 -13.71 12.76
CA SER A 103 -7.18 -13.69 14.00
C SER A 103 -6.69 -15.10 14.36
N THR A 104 -5.63 -15.17 15.14
CA THR A 104 -5.13 -16.46 15.68
C THR A 104 -6.17 -17.18 16.54
N ARG A 105 -7.14 -16.46 17.10
CA ARG A 105 -8.24 -17.01 17.90
C ARG A 105 -9.37 -17.59 17.06
N ASN A 106 -9.52 -17.10 15.82
CA ASN A 106 -10.55 -17.57 14.90
C ASN A 106 -9.97 -17.57 13.46
N PRO A 107 -9.11 -18.53 13.11
CA PRO A 107 -8.44 -18.60 11.82
C PRO A 107 -9.41 -18.92 10.67
N GLU A 108 -10.54 -19.57 10.96
CA GLU A 108 -11.59 -19.93 9.98
C GLU A 108 -12.58 -18.78 9.69
N GLU A 109 -12.41 -17.64 10.39
CA GLU A 109 -13.30 -16.51 10.19
C GLU A 109 -13.09 -15.89 8.81
N LEU A 110 -14.21 -15.75 8.08
CA LEU A 110 -14.24 -15.04 6.81
C LEU A 110 -14.14 -13.53 7.05
N THR A 111 -13.23 -12.88 6.33
CA THR A 111 -12.81 -11.49 6.55
C THR A 111 -12.86 -10.68 5.26
N LEU A 112 -12.64 -9.38 5.36
CA LEU A 112 -12.44 -8.53 4.17
C LEU A 112 -11.29 -9.05 3.29
N GLU A 113 -10.22 -9.57 3.89
CA GLU A 113 -9.09 -10.12 3.15
C GLU A 113 -9.53 -11.29 2.25
N ASN A 114 -10.44 -12.16 2.71
CA ASN A 114 -11.04 -13.22 1.89
C ASN A 114 -11.86 -12.65 0.71
N ALA A 115 -12.67 -11.61 0.97
CA ALA A 115 -13.45 -10.96 -0.07
C ALA A 115 -12.57 -10.28 -1.12
N PHE A 116 -11.48 -9.65 -0.69
CA PHE A 116 -10.50 -9.04 -1.60
C PHE A 116 -9.71 -10.08 -2.37
N SER A 117 -9.40 -11.25 -1.79
CA SER A 117 -8.71 -12.33 -2.47
C SER A 117 -9.42 -12.77 -3.76
N ALA A 118 -10.75 -12.67 -3.81
CA ALA A 118 -11.54 -12.95 -5.00
C ALA A 118 -11.45 -11.87 -6.09
N ARG A 119 -11.09 -10.64 -5.73
CA ARG A 119 -11.10 -9.46 -6.64
C ARG A 119 -9.72 -9.07 -7.15
N LEU A 120 -8.67 -9.33 -6.37
CA LEU A 120 -7.32 -8.91 -6.68
C LEU A 120 -6.75 -9.66 -7.88
N LYS A 121 -6.14 -8.93 -8.80
CA LYS A 121 -5.43 -9.47 -9.97
C LYS A 121 -4.09 -10.07 -9.55
N GLU A 122 -3.46 -10.78 -10.48
CA GLU A 122 -2.09 -11.24 -10.28
C GLU A 122 -1.14 -10.06 -9.98
N GLY A 123 -0.31 -10.22 -8.95
CA GLY A 123 0.62 -9.18 -8.49
C GLY A 123 0.01 -8.10 -7.59
N GLU A 124 -1.31 -8.08 -7.38
CA GLU A 124 -1.97 -7.23 -6.39
C GLU A 124 -2.11 -7.98 -5.07
N ASN A 125 -2.05 -7.27 -3.94
CA ASN A 125 -2.22 -7.81 -2.60
C ASN A 125 -3.12 -6.91 -1.75
N PHE A 126 -3.62 -7.47 -0.65
CA PHE A 126 -4.49 -6.77 0.27
C PHE A 126 -3.67 -6.03 1.34
N HIS A 127 -3.61 -4.71 1.23
CA HIS A 127 -2.90 -3.85 2.17
C HIS A 127 -3.83 -2.76 2.74
N PRO A 128 -4.60 -3.03 3.79
CA PRO A 128 -5.43 -2.01 4.41
C PRO A 128 -4.55 -0.93 5.04
N VAL A 129 -4.83 0.33 4.71
CA VAL A 129 -4.07 1.49 5.21
C VAL A 129 -4.34 1.72 6.68
N SER A 130 -5.59 1.52 7.10
CA SER A 130 -6.04 1.52 8.49
C SER A 130 -7.02 0.38 8.70
N ARG A 131 -7.38 0.11 9.94
CA ARG A 131 -8.38 -0.92 10.26
C ARG A 131 -9.55 -0.27 10.97
N LEU A 132 -10.73 -0.83 10.72
CA LEU A 132 -11.92 -0.64 11.54
C LEU A 132 -12.21 -1.95 12.27
N ASP A 133 -12.72 -1.84 13.48
CA ASP A 133 -13.10 -3.02 14.24
C ASP A 133 -14.28 -3.75 13.58
N ARG A 134 -14.52 -5.00 13.98
CA ARG A 134 -15.57 -5.85 13.42
C ARG A 134 -16.94 -5.16 13.43
N GLY A 135 -17.31 -4.56 14.56
CA GLY A 135 -18.60 -3.88 14.73
C GLY A 135 -18.67 -2.49 14.11
N THR A 136 -17.54 -1.92 13.70
CA THR A 136 -17.49 -0.57 13.13
C THR A 136 -17.75 -0.61 11.62
N THR A 137 -18.61 0.29 11.17
CA THR A 137 -18.85 0.54 9.73
C THR A 137 -18.10 1.75 9.27
N GLY A 138 -17.95 1.91 7.96
CA GLY A 138 -17.48 3.15 7.35
C GLY A 138 -16.31 3.00 6.37
N ILE A 139 -15.77 4.13 5.99
CA ILE A 139 -14.81 4.23 4.88
C ILE A 139 -13.48 3.60 5.26
N MET A 140 -13.03 2.69 4.41
CA MET A 140 -11.69 2.08 4.48
C MET A 140 -10.95 2.21 3.16
N THR A 141 -9.68 2.56 3.26
CA THR A 141 -8.76 2.58 2.11
C THR A 141 -7.86 1.35 2.16
N ILE A 142 -7.80 0.62 1.06
CA ILE A 142 -6.94 -0.53 0.85
C ILE A 142 -6.01 -0.22 -0.32
N ALA A 143 -4.72 -0.36 -0.14
CA ALA A 143 -3.76 -0.32 -1.22
C ALA A 143 -3.65 -1.71 -1.85
N LYS A 144 -3.52 -1.77 -3.18
CA LYS A 144 -3.41 -3.01 -3.96
C LYS A 144 -1.97 -3.53 -4.04
N ASN A 145 -1.02 -2.71 -3.58
CA ASN A 145 0.40 -3.05 -3.55
C ASN A 145 1.11 -2.39 -2.37
N GLY A 146 2.23 -2.98 -1.94
CA GLY A 146 3.01 -2.51 -0.80
C GLY A 146 3.68 -1.16 -1.02
N TYR A 147 3.94 -0.77 -2.27
CA TYR A 147 4.46 0.56 -2.59
C TYR A 147 3.43 1.63 -2.22
N MET A 148 2.20 1.52 -2.71
CA MET A 148 1.13 2.48 -2.40
C MET A 148 0.75 2.44 -0.93
N HIS A 149 0.72 1.25 -0.29
CA HIS A 149 0.52 1.14 1.15
C HIS A 149 1.55 1.97 1.92
N HIS A 150 2.83 1.87 1.58
CA HIS A 150 3.88 2.67 2.21
C HIS A 150 3.66 4.17 1.99
N ARG A 151 3.33 4.59 0.76
CA ARG A 151 3.02 5.99 0.43
C ARG A 151 1.87 6.54 1.26
N LEU A 152 0.78 5.80 1.38
CA LEU A 152 -0.38 6.20 2.19
C LEU A 152 -0.05 6.24 3.68
N LYS A 153 0.78 5.31 4.17
CA LYS A 153 1.28 5.34 5.56
C LYS A 153 2.08 6.59 5.89
N LEU A 154 2.86 7.13 4.96
CA LEU A 154 3.61 8.37 5.18
C LEU A 154 2.70 9.59 5.41
N ILE A 155 1.54 9.63 4.76
CA ILE A 155 0.58 10.74 4.91
C ILE A 155 -0.44 10.51 6.03
N MET A 156 -0.56 9.30 6.55
CA MET A 156 -1.59 8.93 7.54
C MET A 156 -1.45 9.69 8.88
N HIS A 157 -0.26 10.20 9.18
CA HIS A 157 0.05 10.96 10.39
C HIS A 157 0.25 12.45 10.12
N THR A 158 -0.20 12.93 8.96
CA THR A 158 -0.18 14.34 8.58
C THR A 158 -1.61 14.87 8.50
N ASP A 159 -1.77 16.20 8.40
CA ASP A 159 -3.07 16.85 8.20
C ASP A 159 -3.76 16.46 6.88
N GLY A 160 -3.05 15.83 5.97
CA GLY A 160 -3.59 15.30 4.70
C GLY A 160 -4.47 14.06 4.87
N PHE A 161 -4.51 13.44 6.05
CA PHE A 161 -5.31 12.25 6.31
C PHE A 161 -6.11 12.41 7.62
N ARG A 162 -7.40 12.70 7.49
CA ARG A 162 -8.29 12.86 8.65
C ARG A 162 -9.14 11.61 8.83
N ARG A 163 -9.41 11.27 10.09
CA ARG A 163 -10.33 10.20 10.50
C ARG A 163 -11.35 10.79 11.44
N GLU A 164 -12.61 10.70 11.02
CA GLU A 164 -13.73 11.19 11.82
C GLU A 164 -14.66 10.01 12.13
N TYR A 165 -15.18 9.97 13.33
CA TYR A 165 -16.05 8.91 13.79
C TYR A 165 -17.30 9.49 14.44
N VAL A 166 -18.43 8.82 14.20
CA VAL A 166 -19.67 9.08 14.90
C VAL A 166 -19.97 7.89 15.81
N GLY A 167 -20.19 8.13 17.06
CA GLY A 167 -20.49 7.11 18.06
C GLY A 167 -21.74 7.44 18.87
N ILE A 168 -22.40 6.40 19.38
CA ILE A 168 -23.51 6.53 20.34
C ILE A 168 -23.00 6.08 21.69
N SER A 169 -23.12 6.95 22.67
CA SER A 169 -22.77 6.65 24.08
C SER A 169 -24.01 6.51 24.93
N VAL A 170 -23.92 5.69 25.98
CA VAL A 170 -24.94 5.61 27.03
C VAL A 170 -24.58 6.64 28.10
N GLY A 171 -25.55 7.49 28.44
CA GLY A 171 -25.37 8.57 29.43
C GLY A 171 -24.99 9.90 28.80
N ARG A 172 -24.56 10.85 29.68
CA ARG A 172 -24.16 12.20 29.26
C ARG A 172 -22.66 12.23 29.03
N VAL A 173 -22.25 12.69 27.86
CA VAL A 173 -20.84 12.97 27.56
C VAL A 173 -20.55 14.39 28.05
N GLU A 174 -19.60 14.52 29.00
CA GLU A 174 -19.11 15.85 29.41
C GLU A 174 -18.08 16.31 28.37
N PRO A 175 -18.13 17.59 27.94
CA PRO A 175 -17.14 18.14 27.05
C PRO A 175 -15.73 18.10 27.71
N GLU A 176 -14.72 17.77 26.90
CA GLU A 176 -13.34 17.92 27.38
C GLU A 176 -13.05 19.37 27.74
N SER A 177 -12.48 19.57 28.93
CA SER A 177 -12.09 20.87 29.47
C SER A 177 -10.72 21.32 28.97
#